data_53570be42a5798196d7a83e4c81dcbb2
#
_entry.id   53570be42a5798196d7a83e4c81dcbb2
#
_cell.length_a   1.000
_cell.length_b   1.000
_cell.length_c   1.000
_cell.angle_alpha   90.00
_cell.angle_beta   90.00
_cell.angle_gamma   90.00
#
_symmetry.space_group_name_H-M   'P 1'
#
loop_
_entity.id
_entity.type
_entity.pdbx_description
1 polymer ?
#
loop_
_entity_poly.entity_id
_entity_poly.type
_entity_poly.pdbx_seq_one_letter_code
_entity_poly.pdbx_strand_id
1 'polypeptide(L)'
;IGDVVELKDENRVFVKHGLESITNTDRPGLQALIKNSGLTGKTVSSTNVSFTIVPRINAVGRLGLSEKSVSLLLTEDYDEAAEISSQLCVDNSERQEIERDILEKIDGIIRRKPSLVNDKIIVIDGENWHQGVIGLIAAKVKEAYGKPAIVISKLGDIAKGSGRSVEGFPLCNAVFACSDLLTHRG
;
A
#
# COMPACT_ATOMS: atom_id res chain seq x y z
N ILE A 1 1.57 8.61 -10.68
CA ILE A 1 1.08 9.24 -9.46
C ILE A 1 0.94 8.19 -8.34
N GLY A 2 0.28 7.07 -8.61
CA GLY A 2 0.08 6.00 -7.63
C GLY A 2 1.34 5.20 -7.35
N ASP A 3 2.22 5.11 -8.30
CA ASP A 3 3.56 4.57 -8.17
C ASP A 3 4.58 5.71 -8.22
N VAL A 4 5.73 5.53 -7.57
CA VAL A 4 6.76 6.57 -7.44
C VAL A 4 7.62 6.58 -8.69
N VAL A 5 7.22 7.41 -9.65
CA VAL A 5 7.92 7.65 -10.91
C VAL A 5 8.20 9.15 -11.03
N GLU A 6 9.35 9.53 -11.58
CA GLU A 6 9.65 10.93 -11.83
C GLU A 6 8.63 11.55 -12.81
N LEU A 7 8.06 12.70 -12.40
CA LEU A 7 7.10 13.45 -13.22
C LEU A 7 7.87 14.44 -14.13
N LYS A 8 8.66 13.89 -15.04
CA LYS A 8 9.39 14.63 -16.08
C LYS A 8 8.88 14.21 -17.46
N ASP A 9 9.18 15.01 -18.46
CA ASP A 9 8.92 14.75 -19.87
C ASP A 9 7.48 14.23 -20.11
N GLU A 10 7.32 13.11 -20.77
CA GLU A 10 6.03 12.51 -21.11
C GLU A 10 5.18 12.19 -19.86
N ASN A 11 5.82 11.72 -18.77
CA ASN A 11 5.10 11.41 -17.54
C ASN A 11 4.37 12.63 -16.98
N ARG A 12 4.98 13.82 -17.06
CA ARG A 12 4.35 15.07 -16.66
C ARG A 12 3.15 15.42 -17.53
N VAL A 13 3.27 15.21 -18.83
CA VAL A 13 2.18 15.45 -19.80
C VAL A 13 1.00 14.53 -19.51
N PHE A 14 1.26 13.21 -19.37
CA PHE A 14 0.22 12.22 -19.03
C PHE A 14 -0.49 12.55 -17.72
N VAL A 15 0.26 12.93 -16.68
CA VAL A 15 -0.34 13.27 -15.38
C VAL A 15 -1.20 14.53 -15.50
N LYS A 16 -0.73 15.58 -16.17
CA LYS A 16 -1.50 16.82 -16.35
C LYS A 16 -2.84 16.56 -17.04
N HIS A 17 -2.81 15.96 -18.22
CA HIS A 17 -4.02 15.69 -18.98
C HIS A 17 -4.88 14.59 -18.34
N GLY A 18 -4.27 13.59 -17.72
CA GLY A 18 -4.98 12.54 -16.99
C GLY A 18 -5.78 13.08 -15.79
N LEU A 19 -5.26 14.06 -15.05
CA LEU A 19 -5.98 14.71 -13.95
C LEU A 19 -7.16 15.57 -14.45
N GLU A 20 -7.00 16.23 -15.59
CA GLU A 20 -8.10 16.97 -16.26
C GLU A 20 -9.19 16.00 -16.73
N SER A 21 -8.79 14.89 -17.37
CA SER A 21 -9.70 13.89 -17.92
C SER A 21 -10.44 13.09 -16.84
N ILE A 22 -9.77 12.70 -15.74
CA ILE A 22 -10.40 11.90 -14.68
C ILE A 22 -11.49 12.67 -13.95
N THR A 23 -11.37 14.00 -13.86
CA THR A 23 -12.37 14.86 -13.22
C THR A 23 -13.71 14.83 -13.95
N ASN A 24 -13.67 14.70 -15.28
CA ASN A 24 -14.84 14.72 -16.17
C ASN A 24 -14.98 13.39 -16.94
N THR A 25 -14.56 12.29 -16.34
CA THR A 25 -14.58 10.97 -17.00
C THR A 25 -16.02 10.51 -17.24
N ASP A 26 -16.25 9.88 -18.39
CA ASP A 26 -17.49 9.17 -18.75
C ASP A 26 -17.42 7.67 -18.46
N ARG A 27 -16.26 7.17 -18.03
CA ARG A 27 -16.04 5.75 -17.72
C ARG A 27 -16.77 5.35 -16.44
N PRO A 28 -17.72 4.38 -16.49
CA PRO A 28 -18.56 4.00 -15.34
C PRO A 28 -17.75 3.65 -14.09
N GLY A 29 -16.68 2.84 -14.25
CA GLY A 29 -15.84 2.41 -13.13
C GLY A 29 -15.13 3.57 -12.41
N LEU A 30 -14.62 4.55 -13.16
CA LEU A 30 -13.98 5.73 -12.57
C LEU A 30 -15.01 6.66 -11.92
N GLN A 31 -16.18 6.85 -12.54
CA GLN A 31 -17.26 7.64 -11.94
C GLN A 31 -17.74 7.04 -10.62
N ALA A 32 -17.97 5.72 -10.58
CA ALA A 32 -18.37 5.01 -9.37
C ALA A 32 -17.31 5.15 -8.28
N LEU A 33 -16.03 5.01 -8.63
CA LEU A 33 -14.93 5.14 -7.68
C LEU A 33 -14.78 6.56 -7.13
N ILE A 34 -14.91 7.58 -7.98
CA ILE A 34 -14.91 9.00 -7.58
C ILE A 34 -16.08 9.28 -6.62
N LYS A 35 -17.29 8.79 -6.95
CA LYS A 35 -18.49 8.93 -6.13
C LYS A 35 -18.30 8.28 -4.75
N ASN A 36 -17.91 7.01 -4.71
CA ASN A 36 -17.73 6.26 -3.46
C ASN A 36 -16.52 6.74 -2.63
N SER A 37 -15.63 7.52 -3.26
CA SER A 37 -14.51 8.18 -2.58
C SER A 37 -14.85 9.58 -2.03
N GLY A 38 -16.09 10.06 -2.19
CA GLY A 38 -16.53 11.40 -1.73
C GLY A 38 -15.91 12.56 -2.53
N LEU A 39 -15.56 12.31 -3.79
CA LEU A 39 -14.92 13.30 -4.68
C LEU A 39 -15.90 13.87 -5.74
N THR A 40 -17.17 13.50 -5.71
CA THR A 40 -18.19 14.00 -6.64
C THR A 40 -18.24 15.52 -6.61
N GLY A 41 -18.21 16.15 -7.80
CA GLY A 41 -18.25 17.61 -7.96
C GLY A 41 -16.96 18.34 -7.54
N LYS A 42 -15.91 17.62 -7.21
CA LYS A 42 -14.59 18.20 -6.88
C LYS A 42 -13.60 17.97 -8.02
N THR A 43 -12.70 18.92 -8.21
CA THR A 43 -11.53 18.69 -9.09
C THR A 43 -10.64 17.63 -8.47
N VAL A 44 -10.38 16.55 -9.21
CA VAL A 44 -9.52 15.46 -8.75
C VAL A 44 -8.05 15.88 -8.84
N SER A 45 -7.39 15.99 -7.70
CA SER A 45 -5.97 16.34 -7.61
C SER A 45 -5.08 15.09 -7.61
N SER A 46 -3.77 15.28 -7.81
CA SER A 46 -2.77 14.21 -7.65
C SER A 46 -2.82 13.58 -6.26
N THR A 47 -3.05 14.38 -5.22
CA THR A 47 -3.24 13.90 -3.84
C THR A 47 -4.45 12.98 -3.71
N ASN A 48 -5.59 13.35 -4.33
CA ASN A 48 -6.77 12.49 -4.35
C ASN A 48 -6.49 11.17 -5.08
N VAL A 49 -5.78 11.20 -6.20
CA VAL A 49 -5.38 9.97 -6.90
C VAL A 49 -4.50 9.10 -6.00
N SER A 50 -3.40 9.65 -5.45
CA SER A 50 -2.42 8.89 -4.66
C SER A 50 -2.99 8.32 -3.36
N PHE A 51 -3.78 9.10 -2.63
CA PHE A 51 -4.18 8.76 -1.26
C PHE A 51 -5.65 8.36 -1.12
N THR A 52 -6.46 8.51 -2.17
CA THR A 52 -7.88 8.18 -2.11
C THR A 52 -8.27 7.12 -3.15
N ILE A 53 -7.96 7.34 -4.43
CA ILE A 53 -8.37 6.46 -5.52
C ILE A 53 -7.49 5.21 -5.60
N VAL A 54 -6.18 5.40 -5.74
CA VAL A 54 -5.21 4.29 -5.89
C VAL A 54 -5.20 3.32 -4.72
N PRO A 55 -5.29 3.74 -3.44
CA PRO A 55 -5.36 2.81 -2.33
C PRO A 55 -6.56 1.85 -2.39
N ARG A 56 -7.71 2.28 -2.92
CA ARG A 56 -8.89 1.42 -3.11
C ARG A 56 -8.65 0.38 -4.19
N ILE A 57 -8.09 0.80 -5.33
CA ILE A 57 -7.72 -0.10 -6.42
C ILE A 57 -6.69 -1.15 -5.95
N ASN A 58 -5.70 -0.74 -5.15
CA ASN A 58 -4.62 -1.60 -4.70
C ASN A 58 -5.00 -2.49 -3.50
N ALA A 59 -6.07 -2.18 -2.76
CA ALA A 59 -6.46 -2.93 -1.57
C ALA A 59 -6.76 -4.39 -1.90
N VAL A 60 -7.51 -4.65 -2.97
CA VAL A 60 -7.90 -6.00 -3.40
C VAL A 60 -6.70 -6.87 -3.80
N GLY A 61 -5.67 -6.28 -4.43
CA GLY A 61 -4.43 -6.99 -4.75
C GLY A 61 -3.65 -7.41 -3.50
N ARG A 62 -3.75 -6.62 -2.43
CA ARG A 62 -3.13 -6.94 -1.13
C ARG A 62 -3.90 -8.01 -0.36
N LEU A 63 -5.22 -8.11 -0.59
CA LEU A 63 -6.10 -9.12 0.00
C LEU A 63 -6.29 -10.35 -0.91
N GLY A 64 -5.61 -10.41 -2.07
CA GLY A 64 -5.60 -11.57 -2.97
C GLY A 64 -6.70 -11.58 -4.03
N LEU A 65 -7.38 -10.47 -4.30
CA LEU A 65 -8.54 -10.36 -5.18
C LEU A 65 -8.35 -9.36 -6.33
N SER A 66 -7.16 -9.32 -6.95
CA SER A 66 -6.76 -8.29 -7.94
C SER A 66 -7.66 -8.18 -9.18
N GLU A 67 -8.38 -9.23 -9.56
CA GLU A 67 -9.25 -9.24 -10.75
C GLU A 67 -10.36 -8.19 -10.67
N LYS A 68 -10.92 -7.93 -9.49
CA LYS A 68 -11.99 -6.93 -9.30
C LYS A 68 -11.58 -5.52 -9.74
N SER A 69 -10.33 -5.12 -9.49
CA SER A 69 -9.85 -3.80 -9.90
C SER A 69 -9.78 -3.65 -11.42
N VAL A 70 -9.42 -4.72 -12.11
CA VAL A 70 -9.40 -4.74 -13.58
C VAL A 70 -10.82 -4.69 -14.11
N SER A 71 -11.74 -5.49 -13.58
CA SER A 71 -13.15 -5.49 -13.96
C SER A 71 -13.77 -4.10 -13.79
N LEU A 72 -13.51 -3.41 -12.66
CA LEU A 72 -13.99 -2.04 -12.45
C LEU A 72 -13.53 -1.08 -13.54
N LEU A 73 -12.29 -1.19 -13.98
CA LEU A 73 -11.73 -0.28 -14.98
C LEU A 73 -12.18 -0.60 -16.41
N LEU A 74 -12.67 -1.82 -16.67
CA LEU A 74 -13.08 -2.29 -18.00
C LEU A 74 -14.59 -2.28 -18.19
N THR A 75 -15.40 -2.36 -17.13
CA THR A 75 -16.86 -2.41 -17.26
C THR A 75 -17.43 -1.16 -17.91
N GLU A 76 -18.42 -1.35 -18.76
CA GLU A 76 -19.25 -0.30 -19.37
C GLU A 76 -20.63 -0.18 -18.69
N ASP A 77 -20.92 -1.06 -17.72
CA ASP A 77 -22.17 -1.07 -16.97
C ASP A 77 -22.04 -0.25 -15.69
N TYR A 78 -22.97 0.69 -15.48
CA TYR A 78 -22.96 1.58 -14.30
C TYR A 78 -23.35 0.88 -13.02
N ASP A 79 -24.24 -0.11 -13.06
CA ASP A 79 -24.70 -0.83 -11.87
C ASP A 79 -23.59 -1.79 -11.38
N GLU A 80 -22.96 -2.51 -12.32
CA GLU A 80 -21.79 -3.33 -12.04
C GLU A 80 -20.64 -2.48 -11.48
N ALA A 81 -20.35 -1.33 -12.08
CA ALA A 81 -19.32 -0.42 -11.61
C ALA A 81 -19.60 0.07 -10.18
N ALA A 82 -20.84 0.39 -9.87
CA ALA A 82 -21.24 0.84 -8.54
C ALA A 82 -21.05 -0.26 -7.49
N GLU A 83 -21.42 -1.50 -7.80
CA GLU A 83 -21.25 -2.66 -6.91
C GLU A 83 -19.76 -2.94 -6.65
N ILE A 84 -18.95 -3.06 -7.72
CA ILE A 84 -17.50 -3.33 -7.58
C ILE A 84 -16.83 -2.20 -6.82
N SER A 85 -17.12 -0.94 -7.13
CA SER A 85 -16.53 0.21 -6.45
C SER A 85 -16.89 0.25 -4.96
N SER A 86 -18.12 -0.12 -4.59
CA SER A 86 -18.54 -0.23 -3.20
C SER A 86 -17.70 -1.30 -2.47
N GLN A 87 -17.52 -2.47 -3.10
CA GLN A 87 -16.70 -3.54 -2.53
C GLN A 87 -15.23 -3.09 -2.35
N LEU A 88 -14.65 -2.38 -3.33
CA LEU A 88 -13.28 -1.85 -3.19
C LEU A 88 -13.13 -0.89 -2.02
N CYS A 89 -14.17 -0.13 -1.70
CA CYS A 89 -14.16 0.73 -0.51
C CYS A 89 -14.17 -0.08 0.79
N VAL A 90 -14.96 -1.15 0.84
CA VAL A 90 -15.00 -2.08 1.99
C VAL A 90 -13.63 -2.75 2.18
N ASP A 91 -13.09 -3.32 1.11
CA ASP A 91 -11.78 -4.00 1.11
C ASP A 91 -10.65 -3.04 1.55
N ASN A 92 -10.70 -1.78 1.11
CA ASN A 92 -9.74 -0.77 1.56
C ASN A 92 -9.90 -0.40 3.05
N SER A 93 -11.12 -0.36 3.55
CA SER A 93 -11.38 -0.11 4.98
C SER A 93 -10.86 -1.27 5.83
N GLU A 94 -11.12 -2.51 5.42
CA GLU A 94 -10.58 -3.71 6.08
C GLU A 94 -9.04 -3.70 6.10
N ARG A 95 -8.41 -3.39 4.97
CA ARG A 95 -6.95 -3.23 4.92
C ARG A 95 -6.44 -2.18 5.90
N GLN A 96 -7.14 -1.04 6.03
CA GLN A 96 -6.76 0.02 6.97
C GLN A 96 -6.93 -0.40 8.43
N GLU A 97 -7.94 -1.21 8.74
CA GLU A 97 -8.13 -1.78 10.08
C GLU A 97 -7.01 -2.76 10.44
N ILE A 98 -6.69 -3.70 9.54
CA ILE A 98 -5.57 -4.63 9.71
C ILE A 98 -4.25 -3.86 9.94
N GLU A 99 -4.03 -2.80 9.16
CA GLU A 99 -2.85 -1.96 9.27
C GLU A 99 -2.76 -1.26 10.63
N ARG A 100 -3.85 -0.69 11.11
CA ARG A 100 -3.94 -0.03 12.43
C ARG A 100 -3.66 -1.02 13.56
N ASP A 101 -4.29 -2.18 13.53
CA ASP A 101 -4.13 -3.22 14.55
C ASP A 101 -2.68 -3.71 14.64
N ILE A 102 -2.00 -3.88 13.51
CA ILE A 102 -0.58 -4.28 13.50
C ILE A 102 0.29 -3.16 14.05
N LEU A 103 0.04 -1.90 13.68
CA LEU A 103 0.81 -0.76 14.18
C LEU A 103 0.67 -0.60 15.70
N GLU A 104 -0.54 -0.78 16.25
CA GLU A 104 -0.76 -0.77 17.70
C GLU A 104 0.02 -1.87 18.42
N LYS A 105 0.08 -3.08 17.83
CA LYS A 105 0.90 -4.18 18.35
C LYS A 105 2.40 -3.84 18.31
N ILE A 106 2.87 -3.24 17.21
CA ILE A 106 4.26 -2.78 17.05
C ILE A 106 4.61 -1.73 18.10
N ASP A 107 3.75 -0.75 18.31
CA ASP A 107 3.95 0.27 19.37
C ASP A 107 4.04 -0.39 20.75
N GLY A 108 3.22 -1.40 21.01
CA GLY A 108 3.31 -2.18 22.24
C GLY A 108 4.62 -2.96 22.37
N ILE A 109 5.16 -3.50 21.28
CA ILE A 109 6.46 -4.19 21.26
C ILE A 109 7.59 -3.19 21.55
N ILE A 110 7.60 -2.04 20.87
CA ILE A 110 8.62 -1.01 21.03
C ILE A 110 8.61 -0.43 22.46
N ARG A 111 7.42 -0.19 23.04
CA ARG A 111 7.32 0.26 24.45
C ARG A 111 7.92 -0.73 25.43
N ARG A 112 7.77 -2.04 25.21
CA ARG A 112 8.36 -3.09 26.05
C ARG A 112 9.85 -3.28 25.80
N LYS A 113 10.34 -2.99 24.59
CA LYS A 113 11.74 -3.14 24.19
C LYS A 113 12.22 -1.89 23.42
N PRO A 114 12.45 -0.76 24.12
CA PRO A 114 12.86 0.49 23.48
C PRO A 114 14.21 0.41 22.74
N SER A 115 15.05 -0.58 23.07
CA SER A 115 16.33 -0.80 22.38
C SER A 115 16.18 -1.09 20.90
N LEU A 116 15.04 -1.62 20.43
CA LEU A 116 14.78 -1.91 19.02
C LEU A 116 14.93 -0.68 18.13
N VAL A 117 14.54 0.51 18.61
CA VAL A 117 14.66 1.74 17.84
C VAL A 117 16.07 2.38 17.91
N ASN A 118 16.96 1.84 18.75
CA ASN A 118 18.35 2.27 18.82
C ASN A 118 19.25 1.53 17.82
N ASP A 119 18.82 0.38 17.33
CA ASP A 119 19.54 -0.39 16.32
C ASP A 119 19.62 0.35 14.98
N LYS A 120 20.59 -0.03 14.15
CA LYS A 120 20.76 0.57 12.80
C LYS A 120 19.61 0.21 11.86
N ILE A 121 18.96 -0.92 12.08
CA ILE A 121 17.79 -1.43 11.35
C ILE A 121 16.76 -1.84 12.39
N ILE A 122 15.51 -1.44 12.20
CA ILE A 122 14.41 -1.90 13.03
C ILE A 122 13.88 -3.21 12.46
N VAL A 123 14.01 -4.29 13.20
CA VAL A 123 13.44 -5.60 12.81
C VAL A 123 12.39 -5.99 13.83
N ILE A 124 11.15 -6.13 13.37
CA ILE A 124 10.00 -6.46 14.21
C ILE A 124 9.23 -7.61 13.60
N ASP A 125 8.86 -8.57 14.42
CA ASP A 125 8.08 -9.73 14.01
C ASP A 125 6.80 -9.87 14.85
N GLY A 126 5.83 -10.56 14.26
CA GLY A 126 4.60 -10.92 14.95
C GLY A 126 3.87 -12.07 14.29
N GLU A 127 3.01 -12.71 15.10
CA GLU A 127 2.23 -13.87 14.67
C GLU A 127 1.01 -13.45 13.85
N ASN A 128 0.78 -14.17 12.76
CA ASN A 128 -0.42 -14.04 11.91
C ASN A 128 -0.69 -12.62 11.35
N TRP A 129 0.35 -11.83 11.16
CA TRP A 129 0.19 -10.54 10.49
C TRP A 129 -0.08 -10.74 9.00
N HIS A 130 -1.02 -10.00 8.45
CA HIS A 130 -1.41 -10.16 7.06
C HIS A 130 -0.26 -9.82 6.10
N GLN A 131 0.23 -10.82 5.34
CA GLN A 131 1.43 -10.71 4.50
C GLN A 131 1.33 -9.62 3.41
N GLY A 132 0.13 -9.34 2.89
CA GLY A 132 -0.11 -8.26 1.91
C GLY A 132 0.00 -6.85 2.51
N VAL A 133 0.01 -6.72 3.85
CA VAL A 133 0.02 -5.44 4.56
C VAL A 133 1.36 -5.12 5.19
N ILE A 134 2.18 -6.12 5.56
CA ILE A 134 3.46 -5.90 6.26
C ILE A 134 4.40 -4.93 5.52
N GLY A 135 4.34 -4.85 4.19
CA GLY A 135 5.14 -3.90 3.42
C GLY A 135 4.72 -2.43 3.60
N LEU A 136 3.43 -2.17 3.87
CA LEU A 136 2.94 -0.84 4.23
C LEU A 136 3.37 -0.49 5.66
N ILE A 137 3.30 -1.47 6.55
CA ILE A 137 3.75 -1.31 7.93
C ILE A 137 5.24 -0.98 7.99
N ALA A 138 6.08 -1.71 7.24
CA ALA A 138 7.52 -1.42 7.16
C ALA A 138 7.78 0.00 6.66
N ALA A 139 7.00 0.51 5.70
CA ALA A 139 7.10 1.89 5.23
C ALA A 139 6.78 2.89 6.35
N LYS A 140 5.70 2.67 7.09
CA LYS A 140 5.30 3.55 8.21
C LYS A 140 6.30 3.52 9.37
N VAL A 141 6.82 2.35 9.73
CA VAL A 141 7.88 2.24 10.75
C VAL A 141 9.14 2.98 10.28
N LYS A 142 9.55 2.79 9.02
CA LYS A 142 10.67 3.54 8.43
C LYS A 142 10.45 5.05 8.51
N GLU A 143 9.26 5.54 8.19
CA GLU A 143 8.92 6.98 8.24
C GLU A 143 8.91 7.53 9.66
N ALA A 144 8.34 6.79 10.61
CA ALA A 144 8.24 7.21 12.00
C ALA A 144 9.60 7.33 12.70
N TYR A 145 10.54 6.45 12.35
CA TYR A 145 11.84 6.38 13.05
C TYR A 145 13.03 6.84 12.19
N GLY A 146 12.83 7.15 10.91
CA GLY A 146 13.91 7.57 10.01
C GLY A 146 14.99 6.51 9.79
N LYS A 147 14.65 5.23 9.95
CA LYS A 147 15.58 4.09 9.87
C LYS A 147 15.07 3.02 8.92
N PRO A 148 15.96 2.21 8.33
CA PRO A 148 15.53 1.00 7.62
C PRO A 148 14.68 0.12 8.54
N ALA A 149 13.60 -0.44 8.02
CA ALA A 149 12.69 -1.28 8.78
C ALA A 149 12.37 -2.58 8.05
N ILE A 150 12.36 -3.69 8.77
CA ILE A 150 11.90 -5.00 8.30
C ILE A 150 10.78 -5.45 9.24
N VAL A 151 9.64 -5.77 8.66
CA VAL A 151 8.48 -6.31 9.38
C VAL A 151 8.25 -7.74 8.92
N ILE A 152 8.15 -8.66 9.86
CA ILE A 152 8.08 -10.10 9.62
C ILE A 152 6.75 -10.63 10.16
N SER A 153 6.00 -11.32 9.29
CA SER A 153 4.83 -12.12 9.68
C SER A 153 5.23 -13.58 9.82
N LYS A 154 4.90 -14.18 10.95
CA LYS A 154 5.05 -15.62 11.20
C LYS A 154 3.70 -16.30 11.03
N LEU A 155 3.66 -17.37 10.25
CA LEU A 155 2.48 -18.19 10.04
C LEU A 155 2.88 -19.66 10.15
N GLY A 156 2.67 -20.27 11.30
CA GLY A 156 3.19 -21.59 11.60
C GLY A 156 4.71 -21.64 11.46
N ASP A 157 5.23 -22.56 10.66
CA ASP A 157 6.66 -22.76 10.42
C ASP A 157 7.26 -21.81 9.37
N ILE A 158 6.44 -20.96 8.77
CA ILE A 158 6.86 -20.03 7.71
C ILE A 158 6.88 -18.60 8.24
N ALA A 159 7.98 -17.89 7.97
CA ALA A 159 8.08 -16.45 8.21
C ALA A 159 8.30 -15.70 6.89
N LYS A 160 7.53 -14.63 6.66
CA LYS A 160 7.67 -13.76 5.50
C LYS A 160 7.93 -12.34 5.96
N GLY A 161 9.04 -11.76 5.49
CA GLY A 161 9.43 -10.38 5.80
C GLY A 161 9.18 -9.43 4.64
N SER A 162 8.97 -8.16 4.96
CA SER A 162 9.02 -7.05 4.00
C SER A 162 9.85 -5.92 4.57
N GLY A 163 10.80 -5.40 3.79
CA GLY A 163 11.71 -4.33 4.21
C GLY A 163 11.49 -3.04 3.46
N ARG A 164 11.81 -1.93 4.12
CA ARG A 164 11.89 -0.60 3.51
C ARG A 164 13.15 0.10 3.99
N SER A 165 13.89 0.68 3.05
CA SER A 165 15.15 1.36 3.35
C SER A 165 15.00 2.88 3.41
N VAL A 166 16.02 3.51 3.96
CA VAL A 166 16.28 4.95 3.85
C VAL A 166 17.37 5.20 2.81
N GLU A 167 17.49 6.44 2.36
CA GLU A 167 18.55 6.84 1.44
C GLU A 167 19.93 6.55 2.06
N GLY A 168 20.86 6.07 1.23
CA GLY A 168 22.21 5.73 1.64
C GLY A 168 22.39 4.38 2.34
N PHE A 169 21.31 3.63 2.64
CA PHE A 169 21.42 2.30 3.23
C PHE A 169 21.01 1.20 2.23
N PRO A 170 21.94 0.32 1.79
CA PRO A 170 21.65 -0.73 0.82
C PRO A 170 21.01 -1.97 1.48
N LEU A 171 19.71 -1.86 1.87
CA LEU A 171 18.99 -2.92 2.58
C LEU A 171 18.99 -4.25 1.82
N CYS A 172 18.84 -4.22 0.49
CA CYS A 172 18.91 -5.43 -0.33
C CYS A 172 20.24 -6.17 -0.14
N ASN A 173 21.37 -5.45 -0.17
CA ASN A 173 22.69 -6.06 0.03
C ASN A 173 22.81 -6.68 1.43
N ALA A 174 22.29 -6.01 2.46
CA ALA A 174 22.27 -6.52 3.82
C ALA A 174 21.45 -7.82 3.93
N VAL A 175 20.28 -7.88 3.29
CA VAL A 175 19.45 -9.09 3.24
C VAL A 175 20.16 -10.20 2.44
N PHE A 176 20.80 -9.85 1.31
CA PHE A 176 21.58 -10.83 0.52
C PHE A 176 22.78 -11.41 1.29
N ALA A 177 23.41 -10.62 2.15
CA ALA A 177 24.50 -11.12 3.00
C ALA A 177 24.02 -12.16 4.05
N CYS A 178 22.71 -12.20 4.33
CA CYS A 178 22.08 -13.19 5.23
C CYS A 178 21.43 -14.34 4.46
N SER A 179 21.78 -14.56 3.18
CA SER A 179 21.11 -15.53 2.31
C SER A 179 21.09 -16.95 2.83
N ASP A 180 22.12 -17.37 3.56
CA ASP A 180 22.22 -18.72 4.14
C ASP A 180 21.17 -18.99 5.23
N LEU A 181 20.54 -17.93 5.74
CA LEU A 181 19.48 -18.00 6.76
C LEU A 181 18.07 -17.88 6.15
N LEU A 182 17.96 -17.68 4.84
CA LEU A 182 16.69 -17.39 4.16
C LEU A 182 16.40 -18.47 3.10
N THR A 183 15.19 -18.99 3.09
CA THR A 183 14.74 -19.94 2.07
C THR A 183 14.51 -19.26 0.71
N HIS A 184 13.95 -18.04 0.74
CA HIS A 184 13.73 -17.21 -0.45
C HIS A 184 14.03 -15.75 -0.14
N ARG A 185 14.47 -15.03 -1.18
CA ARG A 185 14.74 -13.58 -1.16
C ARG A 185 14.30 -12.97 -2.48
N GLY A 186 13.64 -11.84 -2.45
CA GLY A 186 13.20 -11.07 -3.60
C GLY A 186 13.53 -9.60 -3.46
#